data_9a415bbfb8398c7f14174edddd8a1916
#
_entry.id   9a415bbfb8398c7f14174edddd8a1916
#
_cell.length_a   1.000
_cell.length_b   1.000
_cell.length_c   1.000
_cell.angle_alpha   90.00
_cell.angle_beta   90.00
_cell.angle_gamma   90.00
#
_symmetry.space_group_name_H-M   'P 1'
#
loop_
_entity.id
_entity.type
_entity.pdbx_description
1 polymer ?
#
loop_
_entity_poly.entity_id
_entity_poly.type
_entity_poly.pdbx_seq_one_letter_code
_entity_poly.pdbx_strand_id
1 'polypeptide(L)'
;MVWLKFIHTQNLCFFKIPSIIELEVTPRVASSPDMQKADILSILRANNTVFTFKEILLASEETDALLLKRRLNYYVKKGELYSIRRGFYAKDKNYDKLELATKIYTPSYVSFETVLRRAGMIFQYYERIFAASYITRGIVADNQTYEYRRIKDAILTNSAGIEKKEYYSIASPERAFLDVLYINKDYYFDNLRSLNWNKVFELLPIYANKRMEKVVNKIFNGVQRCNP
;
A
#
# COMPACT_ATOMS: atom_id res chain seq x y z
N MET A 1 69.32 47.25 -33.48
CA MET A 1 70.12 46.26 -34.18
C MET A 1 69.17 45.33 -34.90
N VAL A 2 69.10 45.55 -36.17
CA VAL A 2 69.13 44.62 -37.31
C VAL A 2 67.85 43.79 -37.51
N TRP A 3 67.04 44.20 -38.48
CA TRP A 3 66.79 43.73 -39.81
C TRP A 3 66.43 42.24 -39.87
N LEU A 4 65.35 41.80 -40.55
CA LEU A 4 65.12 41.83 -41.99
C LEU A 4 63.65 41.51 -42.34
N LYS A 5 63.14 42.21 -43.33
CA LYS A 5 62.00 41.94 -44.22
C LYS A 5 62.16 40.57 -44.90
N PHE A 6 61.02 39.96 -45.17
CA PHE A 6 60.74 39.46 -46.54
C PHE A 6 59.26 39.41 -46.83
N ILE A 7 58.95 39.97 -47.95
CA ILE A 7 57.72 40.08 -48.70
C ILE A 7 57.50 38.78 -49.49
N HIS A 8 56.32 38.26 -49.57
CA HIS A 8 55.68 37.87 -50.85
C HIS A 8 54.27 37.39 -50.66
N THR A 9 53.38 38.15 -51.11
CA THR A 9 52.35 38.03 -52.19
C THR A 9 51.39 36.81 -52.14
N GLN A 10 50.12 37.24 -52.07
CA GLN A 10 48.97 36.74 -52.82
C GLN A 10 48.41 35.36 -52.40
N ASN A 11 47.28 35.40 -51.70
CA ASN A 11 45.98 35.03 -52.30
C ASN A 11 44.84 35.36 -51.35
N LEU A 12 44.03 36.33 -51.74
CA LEU A 12 42.74 36.59 -51.14
C LEU A 12 41.82 35.43 -51.47
N CYS A 13 41.54 34.58 -50.52
CA CYS A 13 40.33 33.79 -50.50
C CYS A 13 39.38 34.46 -49.50
N PHE A 14 38.39 35.15 -50.01
CA PHE A 14 37.21 35.57 -49.29
C PHE A 14 36.49 34.32 -48.83
N PHE A 15 36.65 33.90 -47.60
CA PHE A 15 35.70 33.02 -46.97
C PHE A 15 34.57 33.86 -46.41
N LYS A 16 33.47 33.79 -47.18
CA LYS A 16 32.17 34.26 -46.79
C LYS A 16 31.74 33.53 -45.52
N ILE A 17 31.71 34.23 -44.39
CA ILE A 17 31.12 33.71 -43.13
C ILE A 17 29.65 33.53 -43.36
N PRO A 18 29.08 32.31 -43.26
CA PRO A 18 27.63 32.17 -43.30
C PRO A 18 27.06 32.80 -42.05
N SER A 19 26.12 33.68 -42.31
CA SER A 19 25.20 34.33 -41.35
C SER A 19 24.77 33.38 -40.25
N ILE A 20 24.90 33.89 -39.00
CA ILE A 20 24.05 33.71 -37.85
C ILE A 20 23.17 32.46 -37.95
N ILE A 21 23.61 31.40 -37.26
CA ILE A 21 22.70 30.32 -36.87
C ILE A 21 21.71 30.96 -35.86
N GLU A 22 20.54 31.34 -36.33
CA GLU A 22 19.37 31.50 -35.48
C GLU A 22 19.17 30.16 -34.76
N LEU A 23 19.53 30.12 -33.49
CA LEU A 23 19.05 29.10 -32.58
C LEU A 23 17.53 29.29 -32.55
N GLU A 24 16.82 28.51 -33.33
CA GLU A 24 15.40 28.28 -33.12
C GLU A 24 15.25 27.82 -31.67
N VAL A 25 14.83 28.72 -30.83
CA VAL A 25 14.26 28.42 -29.52
C VAL A 25 13.00 27.64 -29.84
N THR A 26 13.12 26.30 -29.85
CA THR A 26 11.94 25.47 -29.88
C THR A 26 11.05 25.92 -28.72
N PRO A 27 9.83 26.37 -28.97
CA PRO A 27 8.95 26.72 -27.89
C PRO A 27 8.81 25.49 -27.00
N ARG A 28 9.09 25.62 -25.71
CA ARG A 28 8.69 24.62 -24.71
C ARG A 28 7.23 24.33 -25.01
N VAL A 29 6.98 23.11 -25.47
CA VAL A 29 5.62 22.62 -25.64
C VAL A 29 5.00 22.73 -24.23
N ALA A 30 4.20 23.75 -24.05
CA ALA A 30 3.37 23.87 -22.87
C ALA A 30 2.51 22.60 -22.88
N SER A 31 2.74 21.72 -21.90
CA SER A 31 1.92 20.53 -21.72
C SER A 31 0.47 20.97 -21.74
N SER A 32 -0.27 20.51 -22.76
CA SER A 32 -1.66 20.90 -22.95
C SER A 32 -2.46 20.59 -21.67
N PRO A 33 -3.41 21.43 -21.27
CA PRO A 33 -4.25 21.18 -20.09
C PRO A 33 -4.99 19.85 -20.15
N ASP A 34 -5.15 19.24 -21.35
CA ASP A 34 -5.78 17.95 -21.54
C ASP A 34 -4.92 16.75 -21.09
N MET A 35 -3.58 16.81 -21.20
CA MET A 35 -2.70 15.78 -20.64
C MET A 35 -2.73 15.75 -19.13
N GLN A 36 -2.97 16.89 -18.45
CA GLN A 36 -3.05 16.97 -17.00
C GLN A 36 -4.32 16.34 -16.42
N LYS A 37 -5.41 16.29 -17.19
CA LYS A 37 -6.68 15.63 -16.81
C LYS A 37 -6.62 14.12 -16.92
N ALA A 38 -5.78 13.56 -17.79
CA ALA A 38 -5.68 12.12 -18.00
C ALA A 38 -5.23 11.37 -16.73
N ASP A 39 -4.30 11.92 -15.97
CA ASP A 39 -3.75 11.29 -14.78
C ASP A 39 -4.79 11.15 -13.65
N ILE A 40 -5.58 12.18 -13.41
CA ILE A 40 -6.66 12.14 -12.42
C ILE A 40 -7.84 11.32 -12.92
N LEU A 41 -8.18 11.40 -14.20
CA LEU A 41 -9.27 10.60 -14.74
C LEU A 41 -9.00 9.10 -14.61
N SER A 42 -7.76 8.66 -14.75
CA SER A 42 -7.39 7.26 -14.51
C SER A 42 -7.61 6.83 -13.06
N ILE A 43 -7.25 7.69 -12.09
CA ILE A 43 -7.49 7.46 -10.66
C ILE A 43 -8.99 7.44 -10.35
N LEU A 44 -9.73 8.42 -10.86
CA LEU A 44 -11.18 8.51 -10.61
C LEU A 44 -11.97 7.35 -11.22
N ARG A 45 -11.50 6.79 -12.33
CA ARG A 45 -12.10 5.63 -13.01
C ARG A 45 -11.73 4.30 -12.36
N ALA A 46 -10.59 4.20 -11.69
CA ALA A 46 -10.19 2.98 -11.01
C ALA A 46 -11.20 2.65 -9.90
N ASN A 47 -11.46 1.38 -9.68
CA ASN A 47 -12.38 0.95 -8.62
C ASN A 47 -11.77 1.12 -7.22
N ASN A 48 -10.45 1.14 -7.09
CA ASN A 48 -9.76 1.36 -5.82
C ASN A 48 -10.19 2.66 -5.14
N THR A 49 -10.29 2.63 -3.82
CA THR A 49 -10.62 3.83 -3.04
C THR A 49 -9.37 4.53 -2.52
N VAL A 50 -8.26 3.80 -2.35
CA VAL A 50 -6.98 4.30 -1.87
C VAL A 50 -5.89 4.09 -2.91
N PHE A 51 -5.02 5.08 -3.09
CA PHE A 51 -3.91 5.06 -4.04
C PHE A 51 -2.61 5.46 -3.33
N THR A 52 -1.57 4.71 -3.58
CA THR A 52 -0.22 5.13 -3.17
C THR A 52 0.40 6.04 -4.24
N PHE A 53 1.29 6.93 -3.83
CA PHE A 53 2.04 7.76 -4.77
C PHE A 53 2.76 6.92 -5.84
N LYS A 54 3.27 5.75 -5.46
CA LYS A 54 3.95 4.84 -6.38
C LYS A 54 2.99 4.26 -7.43
N GLU A 55 1.79 3.85 -7.03
CA GLU A 55 0.77 3.34 -7.96
C GLU A 55 0.37 4.43 -8.97
N ILE A 56 0.19 5.67 -8.49
CA ILE A 56 -0.14 6.82 -9.34
C ILE A 56 0.99 7.12 -10.32
N LEU A 57 2.25 7.12 -9.84
CA LEU A 57 3.42 7.38 -10.68
C LEU A 57 3.54 6.33 -11.80
N LEU A 58 3.32 5.06 -11.48
CA LEU A 58 3.36 3.98 -12.47
C LEU A 58 2.21 4.05 -13.47
N ALA A 59 1.02 4.49 -13.03
CA ALA A 59 -0.16 4.59 -13.90
C ALA A 59 -0.16 5.85 -14.79
N SER A 60 0.52 6.91 -14.35
CA SER A 60 0.57 8.19 -15.08
C SER A 60 1.65 8.25 -16.16
N GLU A 61 2.51 7.23 -16.25
CA GLU A 61 3.68 7.23 -17.15
C GLU A 61 4.60 8.46 -16.97
N GLU A 62 4.42 9.21 -15.87
CA GLU A 62 5.19 10.42 -15.59
C GLU A 62 6.60 10.03 -15.12
N THR A 63 7.60 10.60 -15.76
CA THR A 63 9.02 10.36 -15.41
C THR A 63 9.51 11.29 -14.31
N ASP A 64 8.90 12.46 -14.11
CA ASP A 64 9.25 13.41 -13.07
C ASP A 64 8.33 13.29 -11.83
N ALA A 65 8.85 12.59 -10.82
CA ALA A 65 8.16 12.41 -9.54
C ALA A 65 7.86 13.73 -8.80
N LEU A 66 8.69 14.79 -9.01
CA LEU A 66 8.45 16.10 -8.39
C LEU A 66 7.29 16.82 -9.06
N LEU A 67 7.20 16.72 -10.38
CA LEU A 67 6.10 17.29 -11.15
C LEU A 67 4.78 16.63 -10.77
N LEU A 68 4.74 15.29 -10.73
CA LEU A 68 3.56 14.55 -10.28
C LEU A 68 3.14 14.97 -8.86
N LYS A 69 4.08 15.09 -7.93
CA LYS A 69 3.78 15.51 -6.56
C LYS A 69 3.17 16.92 -6.51
N ARG A 70 3.65 17.86 -7.34
CA ARG A 70 3.07 19.20 -7.45
C ARG A 70 1.65 19.14 -7.98
N ARG A 71 1.39 18.34 -9.02
CA ARG A 71 0.05 18.11 -9.59
C ARG A 71 -0.90 17.52 -8.55
N LEU A 72 -0.52 16.46 -7.84
CA LEU A 72 -1.35 15.86 -6.80
C LEU A 72 -1.69 16.86 -5.69
N ASN A 73 -0.71 17.66 -5.24
CA ASN A 73 -0.96 18.72 -4.27
C ASN A 73 -1.95 19.79 -4.78
N TYR A 74 -1.91 20.11 -6.06
CA TYR A 74 -2.86 21.02 -6.68
C TYR A 74 -4.28 20.47 -6.64
N TYR A 75 -4.47 19.18 -6.98
CA TYR A 75 -5.77 18.52 -6.95
C TYR A 75 -6.31 18.35 -5.52
N VAL A 76 -5.44 18.08 -4.56
CA VAL A 76 -5.82 18.06 -3.14
C VAL A 76 -6.31 19.45 -2.68
N LYS A 77 -5.62 20.53 -3.08
CA LYS A 77 -6.04 21.90 -2.76
C LYS A 77 -7.38 22.27 -3.42
N LYS A 78 -7.66 21.74 -4.59
CA LYS A 78 -8.97 21.92 -5.28
C LYS A 78 -10.09 21.07 -4.68
N GLY A 79 -9.80 20.13 -3.81
CA GLY A 79 -10.78 19.18 -3.28
C GLY A 79 -11.19 18.07 -4.26
N GLU A 80 -10.47 17.90 -5.37
CA GLU A 80 -10.71 16.84 -6.35
C GLU A 80 -10.03 15.52 -5.94
N LEU A 81 -9.11 15.58 -4.99
CA LEU A 81 -8.41 14.42 -4.41
C LEU A 81 -8.27 14.63 -2.90
N TYR A 82 -8.39 13.54 -2.13
CA TYR A 82 -8.21 13.56 -0.69
C TYR A 82 -6.83 13.02 -0.31
N SER A 83 -6.06 13.76 0.49
CA SER A 83 -4.77 13.30 1.02
C SER A 83 -4.97 12.69 2.40
N ILE A 84 -4.89 11.37 2.50
CA ILE A 84 -5.05 10.63 3.77
C ILE A 84 -3.83 10.85 4.67
N ARG A 85 -2.65 10.67 4.10
CA ARG A 85 -1.33 10.87 4.71
C ARG A 85 -0.26 11.01 3.64
N ARG A 86 0.97 11.33 4.02
CA ARG A 86 2.08 11.46 3.07
C ARG A 86 2.22 10.23 2.17
N GLY A 87 2.02 10.41 0.88
CA GLY A 87 2.15 9.37 -0.14
C GLY A 87 0.91 8.47 -0.31
N PHE A 88 -0.21 8.76 0.38
CA PHE A 88 -1.48 8.05 0.26
C PHE A 88 -2.61 9.01 -0.03
N TYR A 89 -3.36 8.72 -1.06
CA TYR A 89 -4.44 9.55 -1.57
C TYR A 89 -5.71 8.72 -1.73
N ALA A 90 -6.85 9.36 -1.67
CA ALA A 90 -8.16 8.77 -1.94
C ALA A 90 -8.96 9.68 -2.87
N LYS A 91 -10.03 9.17 -3.47
CA LYS A 91 -10.98 9.97 -4.27
C LYS A 91 -11.69 10.98 -3.38
N ASP A 92 -12.15 10.53 -2.22
CA ASP A 92 -12.88 11.31 -1.24
C ASP A 92 -12.59 10.79 0.20
N LYS A 93 -13.31 11.33 1.18
CA LYS A 93 -13.17 10.94 2.59
C LYS A 93 -13.79 9.58 2.93
N ASN A 94 -14.61 9.00 2.03
CA ASN A 94 -15.33 7.74 2.25
C ASN A 94 -14.55 6.52 1.72
N TYR A 95 -13.23 6.58 1.74
CA TYR A 95 -12.38 5.47 1.32
C TYR A 95 -12.46 4.27 2.27
N ASP A 96 -12.17 3.06 1.75
CA ASP A 96 -12.12 1.85 2.57
C ASP A 96 -10.88 1.84 3.48
N LYS A 97 -11.13 1.92 4.80
CA LYS A 97 -10.07 1.89 5.81
C LYS A 97 -9.32 0.56 5.85
N LEU A 98 -9.94 -0.55 5.42
CA LEU A 98 -9.25 -1.85 5.34
C LEU A 98 -8.31 -1.93 4.13
N GLU A 99 -8.68 -1.28 3.02
CA GLU A 99 -7.78 -1.11 1.88
C GLU A 99 -6.53 -0.33 2.30
N LEU A 100 -6.72 0.79 3.01
CA LEU A 100 -5.59 1.57 3.54
C LEU A 100 -4.71 0.72 4.47
N ALA A 101 -5.31 -0.08 5.37
CA ALA A 101 -4.58 -0.94 6.30
C ALA A 101 -3.60 -1.89 5.58
N THR A 102 -4.04 -2.48 4.45
CA THR A 102 -3.21 -3.42 3.69
C THR A 102 -2.20 -2.75 2.75
N LYS A 103 -2.43 -1.49 2.38
CA LYS A 103 -1.53 -0.71 1.51
C LYS A 103 -0.39 -0.02 2.26
N ILE A 104 -0.54 0.31 3.55
CA ILE A 104 0.52 0.98 4.32
C ILE A 104 1.77 0.11 4.46
N TYR A 105 1.60 -1.18 4.75
CA TYR A 105 2.67 -2.16 4.78
C TYR A 105 2.31 -3.36 3.92
N THR A 106 3.18 -3.71 2.98
CA THR A 106 3.01 -4.86 2.08
C THR A 106 4.25 -5.76 2.21
N PRO A 107 4.09 -7.07 2.46
CA PRO A 107 2.83 -7.80 2.59
C PRO A 107 2.13 -7.59 3.95
N SER A 108 0.80 -7.55 3.92
CA SER A 108 -0.06 -7.56 5.12
C SER A 108 -1.48 -7.98 4.79
N TYR A 109 -2.23 -8.38 5.80
CA TYR A 109 -3.66 -8.67 5.69
C TYR A 109 -4.39 -8.32 7.00
N VAL A 110 -5.66 -7.96 6.90
CA VAL A 110 -6.51 -7.66 8.05
C VAL A 110 -6.78 -8.96 8.83
N SER A 111 -6.56 -8.95 10.15
CA SER A 111 -6.71 -10.13 11.00
C SER A 111 -7.03 -9.76 12.44
N PHE A 112 -6.79 -10.70 13.37
CA PHE A 112 -6.91 -10.53 14.81
C PHE A 112 -8.30 -10.04 15.24
N GLU A 113 -8.37 -9.15 16.21
CA GLU A 113 -9.61 -8.66 16.82
C GLU A 113 -10.54 -7.99 15.79
N THR A 114 -10.01 -7.41 14.70
CA THR A 114 -10.83 -6.85 13.63
C THR A 114 -11.71 -7.90 12.98
N VAL A 115 -11.18 -9.07 12.70
CA VAL A 115 -11.92 -10.19 12.09
C VAL A 115 -12.76 -10.92 13.14
N LEU A 116 -12.17 -11.21 14.30
CA LEU A 116 -12.85 -11.94 15.38
C LEU A 116 -14.14 -11.23 15.84
N ARG A 117 -14.10 -9.90 15.95
CA ARG A 117 -15.27 -9.09 16.28
C ARG A 117 -16.35 -9.18 15.19
N ARG A 118 -15.96 -9.09 13.91
CA ARG A 118 -16.91 -9.23 12.79
C ARG A 118 -17.56 -10.62 12.74
N ALA A 119 -16.83 -11.64 13.16
CA ALA A 119 -17.33 -13.02 13.27
C ALA A 119 -18.12 -13.27 14.56
N GLY A 120 -18.28 -12.28 15.46
CA GLY A 120 -19.00 -12.43 16.74
C GLY A 120 -18.28 -13.36 17.72
N MET A 121 -16.96 -13.53 17.59
CA MET A 121 -16.15 -14.37 18.47
C MET A 121 -15.65 -13.63 19.71
N ILE A 122 -15.60 -12.29 19.63
CA ILE A 122 -15.32 -11.38 20.74
C ILE A 122 -16.30 -10.22 20.70
N PHE A 123 -16.74 -9.76 21.89
CA PHE A 123 -17.71 -8.66 22.01
C PHE A 123 -17.04 -7.34 22.36
N GLN A 124 -15.77 -7.37 22.74
CA GLN A 124 -15.03 -6.16 23.06
C GLN A 124 -14.88 -5.26 21.82
N TYR A 125 -15.24 -4.00 21.98
CA TYR A 125 -15.13 -2.99 20.93
C TYR A 125 -13.71 -2.42 20.90
N TYR A 126 -13.11 -2.44 19.71
CA TYR A 126 -11.86 -1.78 19.42
C TYR A 126 -12.05 -0.79 18.27
N GLU A 127 -11.70 0.45 18.47
CA GLU A 127 -11.67 1.47 17.40
C GLU A 127 -10.52 1.23 16.41
N ARG A 128 -9.58 0.35 16.77
CA ARG A 128 -8.38 0.05 15.99
C ARG A 128 -8.67 -1.00 14.94
N ILE A 129 -7.98 -0.88 13.81
CA ILE A 129 -7.91 -1.92 12.78
C ILE A 129 -6.60 -2.68 12.99
N PHE A 130 -6.72 -3.99 13.18
CA PHE A 130 -5.57 -4.87 13.38
C PHE A 130 -5.22 -5.59 12.08
N ALA A 131 -3.94 -5.62 11.76
CA ALA A 131 -3.41 -6.29 10.58
C ALA A 131 -2.15 -7.11 10.93
N ALA A 132 -2.04 -8.27 10.30
CA ALA A 132 -0.83 -9.07 10.31
C ALA A 132 0.19 -8.49 9.32
N SER A 133 1.46 -8.40 9.72
CA SER A 133 2.53 -7.84 8.90
C SER A 133 3.90 -8.38 9.34
N TYR A 134 4.95 -7.99 8.62
CA TYR A 134 6.36 -8.28 8.96
C TYR A 134 6.91 -7.38 10.08
N ILE A 135 6.16 -6.37 10.51
CA ILE A 135 6.56 -5.39 11.51
C ILE A 135 5.47 -5.24 12.59
N THR A 136 5.88 -4.93 13.83
CA THR A 136 4.96 -4.49 14.88
C THR A 136 5.00 -2.98 14.97
N ARG A 137 3.87 -2.31 14.66
CA ARG A 137 3.79 -0.84 14.68
C ARG A 137 2.36 -0.34 14.75
N GLY A 138 2.13 0.68 15.56
CA GLY A 138 0.90 1.48 15.55
C GLY A 138 1.05 2.71 14.65
N ILE A 139 0.01 3.03 13.90
CA ILE A 139 -0.07 4.22 13.02
C ILE A 139 -1.44 4.83 13.18
N VAL A 140 -1.48 6.15 13.21
CA VAL A 140 -2.71 6.92 13.09
C VAL A 140 -2.74 7.59 11.72
N ALA A 141 -3.81 7.41 10.99
CA ALA A 141 -4.06 8.09 9.73
C ALA A 141 -5.54 8.44 9.64
N ASP A 142 -5.85 9.70 9.36
CA ASP A 142 -7.20 10.23 9.23
C ASP A 142 -8.12 9.81 10.40
N ASN A 143 -7.69 10.07 11.63
CA ASN A 143 -8.37 9.73 12.89
C ASN A 143 -8.64 8.22 13.10
N GLN A 144 -8.11 7.35 12.24
CA GLN A 144 -8.18 5.90 12.42
C GLN A 144 -6.83 5.36 12.88
N THR A 145 -6.85 4.55 13.95
CA THR A 145 -5.67 3.82 14.42
C THR A 145 -5.57 2.47 13.71
N TYR A 146 -4.39 2.19 13.19
CA TYR A 146 -4.00 0.92 12.58
C TYR A 146 -2.91 0.28 13.44
N GLU A 147 -3.11 -0.96 13.84
CA GLU A 147 -2.15 -1.71 14.64
C GLU A 147 -1.67 -2.94 13.88
N TYR A 148 -0.39 -2.93 13.52
CA TYR A 148 0.29 -4.02 12.83
C TYR A 148 0.98 -4.90 13.85
N ARG A 149 0.76 -6.21 13.75
CA ARG A 149 1.41 -7.21 14.59
C ARG A 149 2.26 -8.12 13.73
N ARG A 150 3.51 -8.28 14.16
CA ARG A 150 4.47 -9.10 13.42
C ARG A 150 4.13 -10.58 13.53
N ILE A 151 4.10 -11.25 12.38
CA ILE A 151 4.03 -12.70 12.24
C ILE A 151 5.28 -13.16 11.45
N LYS A 152 5.70 -14.40 11.62
CA LYS A 152 6.79 -14.98 10.82
C LYS A 152 6.46 -14.94 9.33
N ASP A 153 7.47 -14.68 8.51
CA ASP A 153 7.30 -14.51 7.06
C ASP A 153 6.67 -15.76 6.41
N ALA A 154 7.05 -16.96 6.83
CA ALA A 154 6.48 -18.22 6.33
C ALA A 154 4.96 -18.32 6.59
N ILE A 155 4.46 -17.75 7.69
CA ILE A 155 3.04 -17.68 7.99
C ILE A 155 2.40 -16.52 7.21
N LEU A 156 3.03 -15.34 7.21
CA LEU A 156 2.51 -14.12 6.58
C LEU A 156 2.28 -14.29 5.08
N THR A 157 3.18 -15.00 4.39
CA THR A 157 3.11 -15.22 2.94
C THR A 157 2.24 -16.39 2.52
N ASN A 158 1.83 -17.25 3.47
CA ASN A 158 0.94 -18.36 3.19
C ASN A 158 -0.50 -17.85 3.01
N SER A 159 -1.08 -18.12 1.84
CA SER A 159 -2.41 -17.64 1.44
C SER A 159 -3.59 -18.47 2.02
N ALA A 160 -3.34 -19.62 2.64
CA ALA A 160 -4.41 -20.44 3.19
C ALA A 160 -5.15 -19.71 4.32
N GLY A 161 -6.47 -19.68 4.24
CA GLY A 161 -7.33 -18.94 5.16
C GLY A 161 -7.27 -17.40 5.01
N ILE A 162 -6.70 -16.90 3.91
CA ILE A 162 -6.72 -15.47 3.57
C ILE A 162 -7.60 -15.28 2.34
N GLU A 163 -8.63 -14.47 2.49
CA GLU A 163 -9.52 -14.08 1.40
C GLU A 163 -9.00 -12.81 0.75
N LYS A 164 -8.79 -12.85 -0.56
CA LYS A 164 -8.54 -11.66 -1.35
C LYS A 164 -9.87 -11.03 -1.72
N LYS A 165 -10.18 -9.90 -1.13
CA LYS A 165 -11.25 -9.01 -1.58
C LYS A 165 -10.72 -8.18 -2.76
N GLU A 166 -11.60 -7.39 -3.37
CA GLU A 166 -11.24 -6.62 -4.57
C GLU A 166 -10.00 -5.73 -4.35
N TYR A 167 -9.85 -5.12 -3.15
CA TYR A 167 -8.78 -4.14 -2.88
C TYR A 167 -7.92 -4.44 -1.66
N TYR A 168 -8.27 -5.43 -0.85
CA TYR A 168 -7.51 -5.81 0.35
C TYR A 168 -7.57 -7.30 0.62
N SER A 169 -6.66 -7.76 1.46
CA SER A 169 -6.64 -9.14 1.95
C SER A 169 -7.12 -9.19 3.40
N ILE A 170 -7.94 -10.18 3.72
CA ILE A 170 -8.50 -10.37 5.06
C ILE A 170 -8.44 -11.84 5.45
N ALA A 171 -8.09 -12.12 6.71
CA ALA A 171 -8.11 -13.47 7.26
C ALA A 171 -9.55 -13.99 7.38
N SER A 172 -9.73 -15.30 7.18
CA SER A 172 -10.95 -15.98 7.63
C SER A 172 -11.04 -15.97 9.17
N PRO A 173 -12.21 -16.19 9.77
CA PRO A 173 -12.34 -16.29 11.23
C PRO A 173 -11.40 -17.31 11.85
N GLU A 174 -11.20 -18.46 11.19
CA GLU A 174 -10.31 -19.54 11.65
C GLU A 174 -8.84 -19.12 11.59
N ARG A 175 -8.46 -18.42 10.53
CA ARG A 175 -7.10 -17.89 10.41
C ARG A 175 -6.85 -16.81 11.46
N ALA A 176 -7.77 -15.87 11.67
CA ALA A 176 -7.67 -14.84 12.68
C ALA A 176 -7.61 -15.40 14.11
N PHE A 177 -8.38 -16.47 14.39
CA PHE A 177 -8.31 -17.21 15.64
C PHE A 177 -6.90 -17.77 15.88
N LEU A 178 -6.31 -18.40 14.89
CA LEU A 178 -4.97 -18.94 14.98
C LEU A 178 -3.90 -17.81 15.08
N ASP A 179 -4.05 -16.73 14.34
CA ASP A 179 -3.13 -15.58 14.41
C ASP A 179 -3.09 -14.97 15.81
N VAL A 180 -4.24 -14.83 16.48
CA VAL A 180 -4.30 -14.35 17.86
C VAL A 180 -3.60 -15.31 18.81
N LEU A 181 -3.86 -16.61 18.74
CA LEU A 181 -3.23 -17.62 19.58
C LEU A 181 -1.71 -17.77 19.32
N TYR A 182 -1.27 -17.42 18.11
CA TYR A 182 0.16 -17.41 17.78
C TYR A 182 0.91 -16.34 18.57
N ILE A 183 0.33 -15.14 18.68
CA ILE A 183 0.96 -14.00 19.37
C ILE A 183 0.69 -14.06 20.88
N ASN A 184 -0.55 -14.30 21.26
CA ASN A 184 -0.98 -14.31 22.66
C ASN A 184 -0.99 -15.74 23.19
N LYS A 185 -0.36 -15.95 24.36
CA LYS A 185 -0.36 -17.26 25.00
C LYS A 185 -1.71 -17.61 25.61
N ASP A 186 -2.33 -16.62 26.23
CA ASP A 186 -3.60 -16.72 26.91
C ASP A 186 -4.56 -15.68 26.33
N TYR A 187 -5.53 -16.12 25.58
CA TYR A 187 -6.54 -15.27 24.98
C TYR A 187 -7.93 -15.85 25.25
N TYR A 188 -8.84 -14.99 25.68
CA TYR A 188 -10.22 -15.36 25.94
C TYR A 188 -11.11 -15.02 24.74
N PHE A 189 -11.96 -15.96 24.36
CA PHE A 189 -12.99 -15.79 23.31
C PHE A 189 -14.35 -15.88 23.96
N ASP A 190 -15.23 -14.96 23.60
CA ASP A 190 -16.61 -14.93 24.15
C ASP A 190 -17.50 -16.00 23.50
N ASN A 191 -17.32 -16.25 22.19
CA ASN A 191 -18.10 -17.20 21.47
C ASN A 191 -17.30 -17.89 20.37
N LEU A 192 -17.24 -19.23 20.40
CA LEU A 192 -16.56 -20.05 19.41
C LEU A 192 -17.51 -20.93 18.59
N ARG A 193 -18.84 -20.71 18.70
CA ARG A 193 -19.85 -21.54 18.00
C ARG A 193 -19.81 -21.37 16.48
N SER A 194 -19.43 -20.19 16.00
CA SER A 194 -19.32 -19.88 14.57
C SER A 194 -18.05 -20.41 13.91
N LEU A 195 -17.10 -20.96 14.70
CA LEU A 195 -15.80 -21.38 14.23
C LEU A 195 -15.89 -22.78 13.58
N ASN A 196 -15.38 -22.89 12.36
CA ASN A 196 -15.26 -24.19 11.67
C ASN A 196 -13.98 -24.90 12.13
N TRP A 197 -14.13 -25.85 13.04
CA TRP A 197 -13.00 -26.59 13.61
C TRP A 197 -12.22 -27.43 12.59
N ASN A 198 -12.87 -27.94 11.55
CA ASN A 198 -12.16 -28.69 10.49
C ASN A 198 -11.16 -27.76 9.78
N LYS A 199 -11.58 -26.53 9.44
CA LYS A 199 -10.70 -25.52 8.86
C LYS A 199 -9.61 -25.06 9.83
N VAL A 200 -9.90 -24.97 11.13
CA VAL A 200 -8.88 -24.66 12.14
C VAL A 200 -7.77 -25.70 12.12
N PHE A 201 -8.12 -26.99 12.14
CA PHE A 201 -7.13 -28.06 12.12
C PHE A 201 -6.39 -28.18 10.78
N GLU A 202 -7.03 -27.84 9.67
CA GLU A 202 -6.38 -27.74 8.36
C GLU A 202 -5.33 -26.63 8.31
N LEU A 203 -5.61 -25.48 8.92
CA LEU A 203 -4.71 -24.31 8.94
C LEU A 203 -3.63 -24.38 10.01
N LEU A 204 -3.84 -25.12 11.09
CA LEU A 204 -2.94 -25.18 12.25
C LEU A 204 -1.49 -25.57 11.91
N PRO A 205 -1.22 -26.52 10.98
CA PRO A 205 0.16 -26.89 10.60
C PRO A 205 1.01 -25.74 10.04
N ILE A 206 0.38 -24.70 9.46
CA ILE A 206 1.09 -23.53 8.90
C ILE A 206 1.95 -22.84 9.96
N TYR A 207 1.51 -22.88 11.22
CA TYR A 207 2.19 -22.19 12.33
C TYR A 207 3.39 -22.98 12.85
N ALA A 208 3.50 -24.28 12.57
CA ALA A 208 4.58 -25.18 13.02
C ALA A 208 4.93 -24.98 14.51
N ASN A 209 3.91 -24.93 15.39
CA ASN A 209 4.06 -24.56 16.79
C ASN A 209 3.32 -25.53 17.72
N LYS A 210 4.09 -26.42 18.35
CA LYS A 210 3.57 -27.44 19.30
C LYS A 210 2.78 -26.86 20.48
N ARG A 211 3.09 -25.63 20.91
CA ARG A 211 2.32 -24.94 21.95
C ARG A 211 0.90 -24.64 21.47
N MET A 212 0.78 -24.12 20.25
CA MET A 212 -0.53 -23.82 19.65
C MET A 212 -1.37 -25.08 19.49
N GLU A 213 -0.78 -26.18 19.01
CA GLU A 213 -1.48 -27.46 18.89
C GLU A 213 -2.12 -27.89 20.22
N LYS A 214 -1.36 -27.78 21.35
CA LYS A 214 -1.88 -28.10 22.68
C LYS A 214 -3.01 -27.15 23.10
N VAL A 215 -2.86 -25.85 22.86
CA VAL A 215 -3.86 -24.84 23.22
C VAL A 215 -5.15 -25.02 22.40
N VAL A 216 -5.03 -25.19 21.09
CA VAL A 216 -6.17 -25.39 20.18
C VAL A 216 -6.95 -26.66 20.56
N ASN A 217 -6.25 -27.79 20.81
CA ASN A 217 -6.87 -29.02 21.26
C ASN A 217 -7.57 -28.86 22.63
N LYS A 218 -6.98 -28.12 23.57
CA LYS A 218 -7.60 -27.84 24.86
C LYS A 218 -8.90 -27.04 24.70
N ILE A 219 -8.88 -25.98 23.86
CA ILE A 219 -10.07 -25.16 23.60
C ILE A 219 -11.14 -26.00 22.91
N PHE A 220 -10.77 -26.77 21.88
CA PHE A 220 -11.70 -27.65 21.15
C PHE A 220 -12.41 -28.62 22.09
N ASN A 221 -11.67 -29.33 22.93
CA ASN A 221 -12.23 -30.28 23.90
C ASN A 221 -13.15 -29.56 24.93
N GLY A 222 -12.84 -28.31 25.29
CA GLY A 222 -13.70 -27.49 26.14
C GLY A 222 -15.04 -27.18 25.48
N VAL A 223 -15.00 -26.74 24.19
CA VAL A 223 -16.22 -26.41 23.43
C VAL A 223 -17.09 -27.63 23.23
N GLN A 224 -16.50 -28.81 22.91
CA GLN A 224 -17.26 -30.07 22.74
C GLN A 224 -17.98 -30.52 24.03
N ARG A 225 -17.41 -30.26 25.20
CA ARG A 225 -18.04 -30.58 26.49
C ARG A 225 -19.22 -29.67 26.82
N CYS A 226 -19.24 -28.44 26.28
CA CYS A 226 -20.32 -27.48 26.50
C CYS A 226 -21.46 -27.58 25.50
N ASN A 227 -21.32 -28.39 24.43
CA ASN A 227 -22.34 -28.70 23.45
C ASN A 227 -22.55 -30.23 23.40
N PRO A 228 -23.34 -30.81 24.33
CA PRO A 228 -23.71 -32.21 24.27
C PRO A 228 -24.64 -32.52 23.10
#